data_89e92fa299ca93410464e03e85472d13
#
_entry.id   89e92fa299ca93410464e03e85472d13
#
_cell.length_a   1.000
_cell.length_b   1.000
_cell.length_c   1.000
_cell.angle_alpha   90.00
_cell.angle_beta   90.00
_cell.angle_gamma   90.00
#
_symmetry.space_group_name_H-M   'P 1'
#
loop_
_entity.id
_entity.type
_entity.pdbx_description
1 polymer ?
#
loop_
_entity_poly.entity_id
_entity_poly.type
_entity_poly.pdbx_seq_one_letter_code
_entity_poly.pdbx_strand_id
1 'polypeptide(L)'
;MDRAVLDQALPIALRFGSHIDVLHVRFDVHGTSVERQERQIDRLLDKPVEQLVAESAARARGHFEAWYAQCKLPLRDGGTAVLGPSTAWREITGYENVVIARAGRLCDLIVVAQKSAGASSFSAMALETALFETGRPVLMVPTGAPANLFHRPLIAWNGSREAARAVGFALPFLTECEGGVEVFAAAESKHHDDSDELLRYLSWHGIVGEPIAPDEARATGVSLLARAEAHHNGLIVMGAYTHGHYRQFLFGGITRHVMEHATIPVLFAH
;
A
#
# COMPACT_ATOMS: atom_id res chain seq x y z
N MET A 1 -2.00 14.13 -3.52
CA MET A 1 -2.26 12.80 -4.11
C MET A 1 -1.18 12.55 -5.13
N ASP A 2 -0.55 11.38 -5.07
CA ASP A 2 0.47 10.95 -6.03
C ASP A 2 -0.21 10.22 -7.19
N ARG A 3 0.09 10.61 -8.43
CA ARG A 3 -0.44 9.99 -9.64
C ARG A 3 -0.08 8.51 -9.72
N ALA A 4 1.11 8.12 -9.24
CA ALA A 4 1.57 6.74 -9.23
C ALA A 4 0.56 5.80 -8.53
N VAL A 5 -0.12 6.25 -7.47
CA VAL A 5 -1.16 5.47 -6.78
C VAL A 5 -2.33 5.17 -7.69
N LEU A 6 -2.80 6.16 -8.45
CA LEU A 6 -3.92 6.00 -9.38
C LEU A 6 -3.53 5.12 -10.58
N ASP A 7 -2.30 5.29 -11.09
CA ASP A 7 -1.78 4.53 -12.22
C ASP A 7 -1.59 3.04 -11.86
N GLN A 8 -1.32 2.71 -10.58
CA GLN A 8 -1.28 1.31 -10.12
C GLN A 8 -2.67 0.75 -9.74
N ALA A 9 -3.60 1.59 -9.28
CA ALA A 9 -4.96 1.16 -9.00
C ALA A 9 -5.76 0.80 -10.28
N LEU A 10 -5.47 1.47 -11.39
CA LEU A 10 -6.17 1.27 -12.66
C LEU A 10 -6.05 -0.16 -13.20
N PRO A 11 -4.85 -0.76 -13.37
CA PRO A 11 -4.74 -2.15 -13.86
C PRO A 11 -5.42 -3.15 -12.91
N ILE A 12 -5.42 -2.91 -11.61
CA ILE A 12 -6.15 -3.73 -10.63
C ILE A 12 -7.66 -3.65 -10.91
N ALA A 13 -8.20 -2.44 -11.03
CA ALA A 13 -9.62 -2.25 -11.30
C ALA A 13 -10.06 -2.87 -12.64
N LEU A 14 -9.24 -2.73 -13.69
CA LEU A 14 -9.51 -3.33 -14.98
C LEU A 14 -9.48 -4.86 -14.94
N ARG A 15 -8.51 -5.44 -14.21
CA ARG A 15 -8.36 -6.90 -14.12
C ARG A 15 -9.47 -7.56 -13.33
N PHE A 16 -9.87 -6.95 -12.21
CA PHE A 16 -10.86 -7.52 -11.28
C PHE A 16 -12.26 -6.94 -11.41
N GLY A 17 -12.48 -6.02 -12.35
CA GLY A 17 -13.78 -5.34 -12.46
C GLY A 17 -14.13 -4.49 -11.23
N SER A 18 -13.13 -3.92 -10.54
CA SER A 18 -13.30 -3.29 -9.24
C SER A 18 -13.62 -1.80 -9.33
N HIS A 19 -14.24 -1.27 -8.28
CA HIS A 19 -14.44 0.16 -8.09
C HIS A 19 -13.25 0.81 -7.40
N ILE A 20 -12.79 1.97 -7.91
CA ILE A 20 -11.75 2.79 -7.29
C ILE A 20 -12.41 3.96 -6.55
N ASP A 21 -12.45 3.91 -5.23
CA ASP A 21 -12.90 5.03 -4.39
C ASP A 21 -11.69 5.92 -4.04
N VAL A 22 -11.57 7.05 -4.72
CA VAL A 22 -10.45 7.98 -4.52
C VAL A 22 -10.79 8.93 -3.39
N LEU A 23 -10.15 8.71 -2.23
CA LEU A 23 -10.40 9.47 -1.01
C LEU A 23 -9.35 10.58 -0.83
N HIS A 24 -9.82 11.83 -0.70
CA HIS A 24 -9.05 12.96 -0.21
C HIS A 24 -9.54 13.38 1.18
N VAL A 25 -8.62 13.40 2.16
CA VAL A 25 -8.94 13.89 3.50
C VAL A 25 -8.58 15.36 3.59
N ARG A 26 -9.58 16.21 3.79
CA ARG A 26 -9.41 17.62 4.04
C ARG A 26 -9.24 17.85 5.54
N PHE A 27 -8.13 18.45 5.93
CA PHE A 27 -7.88 18.73 7.34
C PHE A 27 -8.96 19.65 7.91
N ASP A 28 -9.49 19.29 9.11
CA ASP A 28 -10.48 20.08 9.82
C ASP A 28 -9.78 21.20 10.60
N VAL A 29 -9.78 22.41 10.06
CA VAL A 29 -9.21 23.61 10.69
C VAL A 29 -10.05 24.15 11.85
N HIS A 30 -11.31 23.75 11.97
CA HIS A 30 -12.23 24.25 12.99
C HIS A 30 -12.45 23.25 14.16
N GLY A 31 -11.73 22.13 14.18
CA GLY A 31 -11.79 21.17 15.29
C GLY A 31 -11.34 21.77 16.61
N THR A 32 -12.11 21.54 17.66
CA THR A 32 -12.01 22.18 18.99
C THR A 32 -10.65 22.10 19.70
N SER A 33 -9.75 21.22 19.27
CA SER A 33 -8.38 21.12 19.81
C SER A 33 -7.34 21.95 19.04
N VAL A 34 -7.68 22.46 17.87
CA VAL A 34 -6.74 23.11 16.93
C VAL A 34 -6.74 24.63 17.07
N GLU A 35 -7.85 25.26 17.46
CA GLU A 35 -8.00 26.72 17.51
C GLU A 35 -6.93 27.46 18.34
N ARG A 36 -6.34 26.79 19.34
CA ARG A 36 -5.26 27.38 20.15
C ARG A 36 -3.88 27.22 19.51
N GLN A 37 -3.65 26.17 18.75
CA GLN A 37 -2.41 25.91 18.02
C GLN A 37 -2.36 26.65 16.67
N GLU A 38 -3.49 26.86 16.02
CA GLU A 38 -3.59 27.57 14.72
C GLU A 38 -3.04 28.98 14.79
N ARG A 39 -3.43 29.76 15.80
CA ARG A 39 -2.92 31.14 15.96
C ARG A 39 -1.40 31.22 16.15
N GLN A 40 -0.77 30.16 16.57
CA GLN A 40 0.67 30.06 16.72
C GLN A 40 1.33 29.56 15.43
N ILE A 41 0.67 28.64 14.72
CA ILE A 41 1.10 28.08 13.45
C ILE A 41 0.94 29.10 12.31
N ASP A 42 -0.18 29.83 12.26
CA ASP A 42 -0.42 30.89 11.27
C ASP A 42 0.64 32.00 11.28
N ARG A 43 1.27 32.22 12.45
CA ARG A 43 2.38 33.20 12.56
C ARG A 43 3.70 32.67 12.01
N LEU A 44 3.81 31.38 11.76
CA LEU A 44 5.01 30.71 11.26
C LEU A 44 4.90 30.31 9.79
N LEU A 45 3.70 30.42 9.22
CA LEU A 45 3.43 30.07 7.82
C LEU A 45 3.29 31.34 6.97
N ASP A 46 3.73 31.26 5.73
CA ASP A 46 3.58 32.34 4.75
C ASP A 46 2.13 32.59 4.32
N LYS A 47 1.23 31.64 4.61
CA LYS A 47 -0.19 31.66 4.24
C LYS A 47 -1.07 31.11 5.38
N PRO A 48 -2.33 31.56 5.52
CA PRO A 48 -3.29 30.96 6.42
C PRO A 48 -3.47 29.45 6.18
N VAL A 49 -3.60 28.66 7.25
CA VAL A 49 -3.78 27.19 7.16
C VAL A 49 -4.97 26.83 6.28
N GLU A 50 -6.07 27.57 6.37
CA GLU A 50 -7.27 27.37 5.55
C GLU A 50 -6.95 27.48 4.05
N GLN A 51 -6.12 28.44 3.66
CA GLN A 51 -5.71 28.59 2.26
C GLN A 51 -4.84 27.42 1.80
N LEU A 52 -3.91 26.95 2.63
CA LEU A 52 -3.06 25.78 2.34
C LEU A 52 -3.89 24.50 2.17
N VAL A 53 -4.89 24.32 3.03
CA VAL A 53 -5.83 23.19 2.96
C VAL A 53 -6.65 23.25 1.68
N ALA A 54 -7.17 24.43 1.32
CA ALA A 54 -7.94 24.62 0.10
C ALA A 54 -7.08 24.39 -1.16
N GLU A 55 -5.86 24.93 -1.19
CA GLU A 55 -4.91 24.70 -2.30
C GLU A 55 -4.52 23.22 -2.42
N SER A 56 -4.36 22.52 -1.30
CA SER A 56 -4.08 21.08 -1.29
C SER A 56 -5.24 20.27 -1.86
N ALA A 57 -6.47 20.58 -1.46
CA ALA A 57 -7.68 19.94 -1.98
C ALA A 57 -7.85 20.20 -3.49
N ALA A 58 -7.66 21.45 -3.92
CA ALA A 58 -7.74 21.79 -5.34
C ALA A 58 -6.69 21.06 -6.18
N ARG A 59 -5.43 20.96 -5.70
CA ARG A 59 -4.39 20.17 -6.38
C ARG A 59 -4.74 18.69 -6.46
N ALA A 60 -5.20 18.10 -5.35
CA ALA A 60 -5.59 16.69 -5.32
C ALA A 60 -6.75 16.40 -6.29
N ARG A 61 -7.73 17.29 -6.33
CA ARG A 61 -8.86 17.21 -7.27
C ARG A 61 -8.39 17.34 -8.72
N GLY A 62 -7.53 18.30 -9.02
CA GLY A 62 -6.96 18.49 -10.36
C GLY A 62 -6.15 17.26 -10.83
N HIS A 63 -5.38 16.60 -9.95
CA HIS A 63 -4.68 15.35 -10.28
C HIS A 63 -5.67 14.21 -10.60
N PHE A 64 -6.74 14.09 -9.81
CA PHE A 64 -7.79 13.10 -10.09
C PHE A 64 -8.47 13.38 -11.45
N GLU A 65 -8.87 14.61 -11.72
CA GLU A 65 -9.54 14.98 -12.98
C GLU A 65 -8.66 14.76 -14.21
N ALA A 66 -7.35 15.09 -14.11
CA ALA A 66 -6.40 14.84 -15.17
C ALA A 66 -6.19 13.34 -15.42
N TRP A 67 -6.14 12.52 -14.38
CA TRP A 67 -6.06 11.07 -14.48
C TRP A 67 -7.37 10.49 -15.02
N TYR A 68 -8.51 10.93 -14.49
CA TYR A 68 -9.84 10.48 -14.90
C TYR A 68 -10.10 10.71 -16.40
N ALA A 69 -9.67 11.84 -16.94
CA ALA A 69 -9.79 12.15 -18.37
C ALA A 69 -9.06 11.12 -19.26
N GLN A 70 -8.04 10.45 -18.73
CA GLN A 70 -7.22 9.47 -19.44
C GLN A 70 -7.70 8.03 -19.27
N CYS A 71 -8.16 7.65 -18.04
CA CYS A 71 -8.49 6.26 -17.71
C CYS A 71 -9.83 5.79 -18.31
N LYS A 72 -10.72 6.72 -18.68
CA LYS A 72 -12.04 6.45 -19.28
C LYS A 72 -12.94 5.50 -18.48
N LEU A 73 -12.72 5.40 -17.16
CA LEU A 73 -13.59 4.62 -16.29
C LEU A 73 -14.93 5.34 -16.09
N PRO A 74 -16.06 4.64 -15.95
CA PRO A 74 -17.32 5.25 -15.52
C PRO A 74 -17.16 5.92 -14.15
N LEU A 75 -17.57 7.19 -14.05
CA LEU A 75 -17.68 7.87 -12.76
C LEU A 75 -18.97 7.42 -12.08
N ARG A 76 -18.89 6.97 -10.82
CA ARG A 76 -20.03 6.49 -10.06
C ARG A 76 -19.93 6.91 -8.60
N ASP A 77 -20.97 7.55 -8.14
CA ASP A 77 -21.10 7.99 -6.75
C ASP A 77 -22.24 7.19 -6.09
N GLY A 78 -21.89 6.01 -5.60
CA GLY A 78 -22.75 5.16 -4.79
C GLY A 78 -23.90 4.42 -5.50
N GLY A 79 -24.55 3.56 -4.78
CA GLY A 79 -25.97 3.25 -4.80
C GLY A 79 -26.48 2.07 -5.63
N THR A 80 -25.83 1.54 -6.62
CA THR A 80 -26.25 0.30 -7.30
C THR A 80 -25.08 -0.59 -7.61
N ALA A 81 -25.22 -1.89 -7.34
CA ALA A 81 -24.23 -2.89 -7.72
C ALA A 81 -23.92 -2.75 -9.22
N VAL A 82 -22.68 -2.45 -9.53
CA VAL A 82 -22.23 -2.26 -10.89
C VAL A 82 -21.22 -3.33 -11.20
N LEU A 83 -21.53 -4.09 -12.22
CA LEU A 83 -20.55 -5.01 -12.80
C LEU A 83 -19.56 -4.21 -13.65
N GLY A 84 -18.28 -4.33 -13.31
CA GLY A 84 -17.18 -3.75 -14.08
C GLY A 84 -16.48 -2.57 -13.40
N PRO A 85 -15.31 -2.19 -13.93
CA PRO A 85 -14.47 -1.18 -13.33
C PRO A 85 -15.11 0.21 -13.36
N SER A 86 -14.94 0.96 -12.27
CA SER A 86 -15.50 2.33 -12.14
C SER A 86 -14.69 3.11 -11.12
N THR A 87 -14.91 4.42 -11.04
CA THR A 87 -14.22 5.27 -10.05
C THR A 87 -15.16 6.30 -9.44
N ALA A 88 -14.83 6.75 -8.23
CA ALA A 88 -15.44 7.90 -7.58
C ALA A 88 -14.37 8.79 -6.92
N TRP A 89 -14.74 10.06 -6.74
CA TRP A 89 -13.99 11.01 -5.91
C TRP A 89 -14.77 11.30 -4.64
N ARG A 90 -14.12 11.12 -3.50
CA ARG A 90 -14.70 11.49 -2.21
C ARG A 90 -13.77 12.45 -1.47
N GLU A 91 -14.33 13.52 -0.95
CA GLU A 91 -13.64 14.46 -0.06
C GLU A 91 -14.33 14.41 1.30
N ILE A 92 -13.55 14.13 2.34
CA ILE A 92 -14.05 14.04 3.73
C ILE A 92 -13.21 14.98 4.59
N THR A 93 -13.88 15.87 5.31
CA THR A 93 -13.22 16.75 6.28
C THR A 93 -13.06 16.02 7.62
N GLY A 94 -11.85 16.06 8.19
CA GLY A 94 -11.55 15.44 9.47
C GLY A 94 -10.07 15.18 9.72
N TYR A 95 -9.78 14.40 10.76
CA TYR A 95 -8.43 13.93 11.03
C TYR A 95 -8.12 12.73 10.12
N GLU A 96 -6.97 12.78 9.44
CA GLU A 96 -6.60 11.81 8.42
C GLU A 96 -6.63 10.36 8.94
N ASN A 97 -6.04 10.10 10.10
CA ASN A 97 -6.05 8.78 10.72
C ASN A 97 -7.47 8.26 11.02
N VAL A 98 -8.37 9.11 11.48
CA VAL A 98 -9.76 8.72 11.79
C VAL A 98 -10.53 8.41 10.51
N VAL A 99 -10.37 9.25 9.49
CA VAL A 99 -11.06 9.09 8.21
C VAL A 99 -10.55 7.85 7.48
N ILE A 100 -9.23 7.66 7.38
CA ILE A 100 -8.62 6.49 6.74
C ILE A 100 -9.02 5.20 7.46
N ALA A 101 -8.92 5.16 8.80
CA ALA A 101 -9.32 3.99 9.57
C ALA A 101 -10.77 3.59 9.32
N ARG A 102 -11.68 4.59 9.28
CA ARG A 102 -13.12 4.35 9.08
C ARG A 102 -13.44 3.92 7.64
N ALA A 103 -12.92 4.64 6.66
CA ALA A 103 -13.19 4.36 5.24
C ALA A 103 -12.51 3.05 4.80
N GLY A 104 -11.27 2.82 5.23
CA GLY A 104 -10.48 1.67 4.82
C GLY A 104 -11.02 0.32 5.28
N ARG A 105 -11.79 0.26 6.37
CA ARG A 105 -12.43 -1.00 6.84
C ARG A 105 -13.42 -1.58 5.86
N LEU A 106 -13.95 -0.78 4.95
CA LEU A 106 -14.94 -1.18 3.95
C LEU A 106 -14.35 -1.31 2.55
N CYS A 107 -13.03 -1.34 2.42
CA CYS A 107 -12.33 -1.61 1.16
C CYS A 107 -11.78 -3.04 1.15
N ASP A 108 -11.61 -3.63 -0.02
CA ASP A 108 -10.91 -4.91 -0.18
C ASP A 108 -9.40 -4.74 -0.26
N LEU A 109 -8.94 -3.59 -0.78
CA LEU A 109 -7.55 -3.18 -0.88
C LEU A 109 -7.43 -1.68 -0.66
N ILE A 110 -6.41 -1.25 0.08
CA ILE A 110 -6.06 0.16 0.24
C ILE A 110 -4.77 0.42 -0.53
N VAL A 111 -4.76 1.43 -1.41
CA VAL A 111 -3.59 1.80 -2.19
C VAL A 111 -3.06 3.15 -1.70
N VAL A 112 -1.80 3.19 -1.28
CA VAL A 112 -1.17 4.40 -0.73
C VAL A 112 0.20 4.64 -1.37
N ALA A 113 0.63 5.90 -1.43
CA ALA A 113 1.97 6.24 -1.88
C ALA A 113 3.02 5.86 -0.83
N GLN A 114 4.19 5.42 -1.30
CA GLN A 114 5.38 5.33 -0.47
C GLN A 114 5.77 6.74 0.01
N LYS A 115 6.25 6.85 1.25
CA LYS A 115 6.78 8.10 1.76
C LYS A 115 8.05 8.49 1.00
N SER A 116 8.00 9.59 0.27
CA SER A 116 9.20 10.16 -0.36
C SER A 116 10.13 10.77 0.68
N ALA A 117 11.44 10.69 0.45
CA ALA A 117 12.41 11.39 1.29
C ALA A 117 12.11 12.90 1.28
N GLY A 118 11.89 13.48 2.46
CA GLY A 118 11.50 14.91 2.60
C GLY A 118 10.00 15.19 2.52
N ALA A 119 9.15 14.18 2.28
CA ALA A 119 7.69 14.36 2.36
C ALA A 119 7.24 14.58 3.81
N SER A 120 6.13 15.33 3.97
CA SER A 120 5.52 15.60 5.27
C SER A 120 5.19 14.28 6.01
N SER A 121 5.10 14.35 7.35
CA SER A 121 4.73 13.22 8.21
C SER A 121 3.37 12.59 7.89
N PHE A 122 2.52 13.27 7.11
CA PHE A 122 1.18 12.81 6.73
C PHE A 122 1.17 11.51 5.91
N SER A 123 2.05 11.33 4.93
CA SER A 123 2.08 10.09 4.13
C SER A 123 2.51 8.84 4.93
N ALA A 124 3.39 9.03 5.93
CA ALA A 124 3.74 7.95 6.84
C ALA A 124 2.55 7.55 7.74
N MET A 125 1.80 8.52 8.22
CA MET A 125 0.61 8.29 9.04
C MET A 125 -0.48 7.56 8.25
N ALA A 126 -0.69 7.88 6.98
CA ALA A 126 -1.66 7.21 6.12
C ALA A 126 -1.35 5.71 5.98
N LEU A 127 -0.09 5.35 5.70
CA LEU A 127 0.34 3.96 5.58
C LEU A 127 0.19 3.20 6.90
N GLU A 128 0.66 3.77 8.01
CA GLU A 128 0.55 3.16 9.35
C GLU A 128 -0.91 2.97 9.75
N THR A 129 -1.75 3.99 9.58
CA THR A 129 -3.18 3.90 9.88
C THR A 129 -3.86 2.83 9.03
N ALA A 130 -3.58 2.78 7.73
CA ALA A 130 -4.13 1.77 6.85
C ALA A 130 -3.76 0.36 7.31
N LEU A 131 -2.50 0.13 7.69
CA LEU A 131 -2.02 -1.19 8.14
C LEU A 131 -2.60 -1.63 9.49
N PHE A 132 -2.65 -0.71 10.48
CA PHE A 132 -2.97 -1.10 11.85
C PHE A 132 -4.44 -0.95 12.23
N GLU A 133 -5.18 -0.05 11.57
CA GLU A 133 -6.52 0.32 12.03
C GLU A 133 -7.64 -0.18 11.10
N THR A 134 -7.31 -0.78 9.94
CA THR A 134 -8.33 -1.19 8.98
C THR A 134 -8.55 -2.69 8.91
N GLY A 135 -7.54 -3.52 9.18
CA GLY A 135 -7.56 -4.97 9.00
C GLY A 135 -7.61 -5.38 7.52
N ARG A 136 -7.18 -4.49 6.63
CA ARG A 136 -7.17 -4.71 5.17
C ARG A 136 -5.76 -4.76 4.63
N PRO A 137 -5.52 -5.43 3.49
CA PRO A 137 -4.24 -5.38 2.82
C PRO A 137 -3.97 -3.97 2.30
N VAL A 138 -2.71 -3.58 2.36
CA VAL A 138 -2.27 -2.26 1.91
C VAL A 138 -1.22 -2.41 0.81
N LEU A 139 -1.50 -1.88 -0.36
CA LEU A 139 -0.55 -1.77 -1.47
C LEU A 139 0.17 -0.43 -1.37
N MET A 140 1.42 -0.46 -0.95
CA MET A 140 2.31 0.70 -0.99
C MET A 140 2.92 0.84 -2.39
N VAL A 141 2.79 2.03 -2.98
CA VAL A 141 3.26 2.31 -4.34
C VAL A 141 4.42 3.30 -4.29
N PRO A 142 5.62 2.92 -4.71
CA PRO A 142 6.74 3.82 -4.90
C PRO A 142 6.52 4.81 -6.05
N THR A 143 7.12 5.98 -5.94
CA THR A 143 7.14 6.95 -7.05
C THR A 143 7.92 6.36 -8.22
N GLY A 144 7.32 6.37 -9.41
CA GLY A 144 7.93 5.79 -10.62
C GLY A 144 7.90 4.27 -10.70
N ALA A 145 7.10 3.61 -9.85
CA ALA A 145 6.93 2.16 -9.90
C ALA A 145 6.50 1.68 -11.30
N PRO A 146 7.05 0.56 -11.78
CA PRO A 146 6.71 0.03 -13.10
C PRO A 146 5.25 -0.47 -13.14
N ALA A 147 4.62 -0.39 -14.32
CA ALA A 147 3.23 -0.81 -14.52
C ALA A 147 3.10 -2.33 -14.81
N ASN A 148 3.87 -3.17 -14.13
CA ASN A 148 3.90 -4.63 -14.33
C ASN A 148 3.49 -5.42 -13.08
N LEU A 149 2.53 -4.92 -12.32
CA LEU A 149 2.11 -5.43 -11.01
C LEU A 149 1.90 -6.96 -10.95
N PHE A 150 1.45 -7.57 -12.04
CA PHE A 150 1.17 -9.01 -12.12
C PHE A 150 2.36 -9.84 -12.61
N HIS A 151 3.51 -9.22 -12.89
CA HIS A 151 4.67 -9.95 -13.39
C HIS A 151 5.49 -10.53 -12.24
N ARG A 152 5.61 -11.87 -12.19
CA ARG A 152 6.44 -12.63 -11.23
C ARG A 152 6.41 -12.08 -9.80
N PRO A 153 5.30 -12.11 -9.07
CA PRO A 153 5.25 -11.65 -7.68
C PRO A 153 6.30 -12.37 -6.81
N LEU A 154 6.92 -11.61 -5.87
CA LEU A 154 7.90 -12.10 -4.92
C LEU A 154 7.29 -12.13 -3.51
N ILE A 155 7.12 -13.30 -2.93
CA ILE A 155 6.62 -13.47 -1.56
C ILE A 155 7.79 -13.49 -0.59
N ALA A 156 7.85 -12.54 0.35
CA ALA A 156 8.77 -12.59 1.48
C ALA A 156 8.15 -13.43 2.61
N TRP A 157 8.62 -14.65 2.75
CA TRP A 157 8.07 -15.65 3.68
C TRP A 157 8.96 -15.88 4.89
N ASN A 158 8.37 -15.81 6.08
CA ASN A 158 9.02 -16.10 7.35
C ASN A 158 8.18 -16.97 8.31
N GLY A 159 7.12 -17.60 7.80
CA GLY A 159 6.21 -18.44 8.59
C GLY A 159 5.30 -17.69 9.58
N SER A 160 5.29 -16.36 9.59
CA SER A 160 4.48 -15.59 10.53
C SER A 160 3.01 -15.49 10.12
N ARG A 161 2.16 -15.15 11.10
CA ARG A 161 0.73 -14.90 10.86
C ARG A 161 0.50 -13.75 9.88
N GLU A 162 1.32 -12.73 9.96
CA GLU A 162 1.27 -11.54 9.11
C GLU A 162 1.67 -11.90 7.68
N ALA A 163 2.71 -12.75 7.49
CA ALA A 163 3.08 -13.27 6.18
C ALA A 163 1.97 -14.17 5.60
N ALA A 164 1.36 -15.04 6.42
CA ALA A 164 0.25 -15.88 5.99
C ALA A 164 -0.98 -15.04 5.58
N ARG A 165 -1.30 -13.97 6.32
CA ARG A 165 -2.35 -13.02 5.93
C ARG A 165 -2.04 -12.31 4.63
N ALA A 166 -0.80 -11.84 4.46
CA ALA A 166 -0.38 -11.18 3.23
C ALA A 166 -0.53 -12.10 2.01
N VAL A 167 -0.11 -13.36 2.11
CA VAL A 167 -0.32 -14.37 1.06
C VAL A 167 -1.81 -14.57 0.79
N GLY A 168 -2.64 -14.76 1.83
CA GLY A 168 -4.08 -14.94 1.68
C GLY A 168 -4.76 -13.77 0.96
N PHE A 169 -4.41 -12.53 1.31
CA PHE A 169 -4.93 -11.34 0.63
C PHE A 169 -4.37 -11.16 -0.78
N ALA A 170 -3.16 -11.66 -1.05
CA ALA A 170 -2.53 -11.58 -2.36
C ALA A 170 -3.03 -12.64 -3.34
N LEU A 171 -3.73 -13.70 -2.91
CA LEU A 171 -4.18 -14.79 -3.79
C LEU A 171 -4.80 -14.31 -5.10
N PRO A 172 -5.70 -13.31 -5.14
CA PRO A 172 -6.23 -12.81 -6.41
C PRO A 172 -5.14 -12.32 -7.38
N PHE A 173 -4.10 -11.65 -6.85
CA PHE A 173 -2.97 -11.18 -7.66
C PHE A 173 -2.08 -12.34 -8.10
N LEU A 174 -1.85 -13.31 -7.22
CA LEU A 174 -0.99 -14.45 -7.47
C LEU A 174 -1.60 -15.43 -8.48
N THR A 175 -2.93 -15.58 -8.50
CA THR A 175 -3.63 -16.41 -9.49
C THR A 175 -3.66 -15.79 -10.88
N GLU A 176 -3.59 -14.48 -10.97
CA GLU A 176 -3.57 -13.72 -12.22
C GLU A 176 -2.16 -13.36 -12.69
N CYS A 177 -1.12 -13.85 -11.98
CA CYS A 177 0.26 -13.47 -12.29
C CYS A 177 0.79 -14.15 -13.55
N GLU A 178 1.74 -13.47 -14.18
CA GLU A 178 2.51 -13.97 -15.31
C GLU A 178 3.92 -14.39 -14.86
N GLY A 179 4.40 -15.54 -15.31
CA GLY A 179 5.76 -16.01 -15.06
C GLY A 179 5.98 -16.73 -13.72
N GLY A 180 4.88 -17.10 -13.01
CA GLY A 180 4.97 -17.79 -11.72
C GLY A 180 5.28 -16.88 -10.54
N VAL A 181 5.44 -17.46 -9.35
CA VAL A 181 5.65 -16.76 -8.10
C VAL A 181 7.00 -17.15 -7.49
N GLU A 182 7.77 -16.20 -7.03
CA GLU A 182 9.01 -16.44 -6.29
C GLU A 182 8.73 -16.40 -4.78
N VAL A 183 9.24 -17.38 -4.02
CA VAL A 183 9.14 -17.44 -2.57
C VAL A 183 10.52 -17.22 -1.97
N PHE A 184 10.74 -16.03 -1.42
CA PHE A 184 11.97 -15.66 -0.73
C PHE A 184 11.84 -16.02 0.76
N ALA A 185 12.52 -17.10 1.17
CA ALA A 185 12.53 -17.54 2.56
C ALA A 185 13.53 -16.69 3.36
N ALA A 186 13.09 -16.06 4.45
CA ALA A 186 14.00 -15.32 5.34
C ALA A 186 14.95 -16.29 6.03
N ALA A 187 16.26 -15.96 6.04
CA ALA A 187 17.31 -16.79 6.67
C ALA A 187 17.11 -17.02 8.19
N GLU A 188 16.29 -16.17 8.83
CA GLU A 188 15.94 -16.25 10.25
C GLU A 188 14.80 -17.22 10.55
N SER A 189 14.15 -17.79 9.52
CA SER A 189 13.14 -18.81 9.75
C SER A 189 13.82 -20.08 10.24
N LYS A 190 13.54 -20.48 11.47
CA LYS A 190 14.13 -21.64 12.13
C LYS A 190 13.72 -22.98 11.49
N HIS A 191 12.89 -22.95 10.46
CA HIS A 191 12.28 -24.09 9.80
C HIS A 191 12.44 -23.96 8.29
N HIS A 192 13.40 -24.68 7.71
CA HIS A 192 13.54 -24.82 6.25
C HIS A 192 12.29 -25.42 5.58
N ASP A 193 11.47 -26.16 6.35
CA ASP A 193 10.25 -26.83 5.86
C ASP A 193 9.08 -25.87 5.57
N ASP A 194 9.12 -24.64 6.10
CA ASP A 194 7.99 -23.70 5.99
C ASP A 194 7.76 -23.17 4.55
N SER A 195 8.80 -23.11 3.73
CA SER A 195 8.66 -22.68 2.33
C SER A 195 8.02 -23.77 1.44
N ASP A 196 8.31 -25.04 1.71
CA ASP A 196 7.73 -26.17 0.98
C ASP A 196 6.22 -26.30 1.28
N GLU A 197 5.82 -26.05 2.51
CA GLU A 197 4.40 -25.98 2.88
C GLU A 197 3.68 -24.83 2.18
N LEU A 198 4.31 -23.66 2.09
CA LEU A 198 3.76 -22.55 1.33
C LEU A 198 3.63 -22.88 -0.16
N LEU A 199 4.66 -23.46 -0.77
CA LEU A 199 4.62 -23.88 -2.18
C LEU A 199 3.50 -24.90 -2.42
N ARG A 200 3.32 -25.84 -1.51
CA ARG A 200 2.19 -26.78 -1.55
C ARG A 200 0.84 -26.07 -1.41
N TYR A 201 0.72 -25.09 -0.51
CA TYR A 201 -0.48 -24.29 -0.38
C TYR A 201 -0.79 -23.51 -1.69
N LEU A 202 0.20 -22.87 -2.29
CA LEU A 202 0.05 -22.16 -3.56
C LEU A 202 -0.40 -23.09 -4.69
N SER A 203 0.12 -24.32 -4.73
CA SER A 203 -0.25 -25.30 -5.74
C SER A 203 -1.74 -25.69 -5.69
N TRP A 204 -2.38 -25.68 -4.51
CA TRP A 204 -3.83 -25.90 -4.38
C TRP A 204 -4.67 -24.76 -5.02
N HIS A 205 -4.08 -23.60 -5.19
CA HIS A 205 -4.67 -22.46 -5.92
C HIS A 205 -4.26 -22.41 -7.39
N GLY A 206 -3.57 -23.45 -7.90
CA GLY A 206 -3.08 -23.47 -9.27
C GLY A 206 -1.88 -22.55 -9.54
N ILE A 207 -1.23 -22.06 -8.49
CA ILE A 207 -0.10 -21.14 -8.57
C ILE A 207 1.21 -21.94 -8.56
N VAL A 208 2.04 -21.74 -9.59
CA VAL A 208 3.38 -22.34 -9.67
C VAL A 208 4.35 -21.40 -8.95
N GLY A 209 4.98 -21.90 -7.89
CA GLY A 209 5.97 -21.15 -7.12
C GLY A 209 7.35 -21.81 -7.16
N GLU A 210 8.41 -21.02 -7.04
CA GLU A 210 9.79 -21.49 -6.89
C GLU A 210 10.43 -20.89 -5.63
N PRO A 211 11.17 -21.68 -4.84
CA PRO A 211 11.83 -21.19 -3.65
C PRO A 211 13.11 -20.45 -4.03
N ILE A 212 13.36 -19.33 -3.36
CA ILE A 212 14.55 -18.50 -3.55
C ILE A 212 15.28 -18.37 -2.22
N ALA A 213 16.55 -18.74 -2.19
CA ALA A 213 17.40 -18.54 -1.03
C ALA A 213 17.86 -17.06 -0.94
N PRO A 214 17.89 -16.47 0.28
CA PRO A 214 18.48 -15.17 0.49
C PRO A 214 19.99 -15.19 0.23
N ASP A 215 20.56 -14.05 -0.15
CA ASP A 215 21.99 -13.84 -0.18
C ASP A 215 22.50 -13.69 1.27
N GLU A 216 23.18 -14.70 1.80
CA GLU A 216 23.68 -14.73 3.18
C GLU A 216 24.70 -13.61 3.49
N ALA A 217 25.32 -13.04 2.46
CA ALA A 217 26.27 -11.94 2.62
C ALA A 217 25.60 -10.58 2.87
N ARG A 218 24.27 -10.50 2.72
CA ARG A 218 23.50 -9.26 2.83
C ARG A 218 22.42 -9.35 3.90
N ALA A 219 22.09 -8.20 4.48
CA ALA A 219 20.89 -8.11 5.32
C ALA A 219 19.63 -8.51 4.52
N THR A 220 18.72 -9.24 5.15
CA THR A 220 17.55 -9.85 4.50
C THR A 220 16.71 -8.86 3.68
N GLY A 221 16.47 -7.64 4.19
CA GLY A 221 15.73 -6.61 3.45
C GLY A 221 16.45 -6.11 2.20
N VAL A 222 17.78 -5.98 2.26
CA VAL A 222 18.61 -5.60 1.10
C VAL A 222 18.62 -6.71 0.06
N SER A 223 18.77 -7.97 0.49
CA SER A 223 18.73 -9.14 -0.39
C SER A 223 17.38 -9.28 -1.10
N LEU A 224 16.28 -9.08 -0.38
CA LEU A 224 14.91 -9.09 -0.93
C LEU A 224 14.73 -8.04 -2.03
N LEU A 225 15.10 -6.79 -1.78
CA LEU A 225 14.96 -5.71 -2.76
C LEU A 225 15.89 -5.90 -3.97
N ALA A 226 17.14 -6.32 -3.75
CA ALA A 226 18.07 -6.63 -4.83
C ALA A 226 17.56 -7.78 -5.72
N ARG A 227 16.92 -8.78 -5.13
CA ARG A 227 16.27 -9.86 -5.89
C ARG A 227 15.13 -9.33 -6.73
N ALA A 228 14.23 -8.55 -6.12
CA ALA A 228 13.08 -7.97 -6.79
C ALA A 228 13.49 -7.13 -8.02
N GLU A 229 14.56 -6.36 -7.90
CA GLU A 229 15.10 -5.55 -8.99
C GLU A 229 15.75 -6.43 -10.09
N ALA A 230 16.61 -7.38 -9.72
CA ALA A 230 17.34 -8.23 -10.67
C ALA A 230 16.41 -9.10 -11.52
N HIS A 231 15.26 -9.49 -11.00
CA HIS A 231 14.30 -10.35 -11.67
C HIS A 231 13.08 -9.60 -12.21
N HIS A 232 13.09 -8.26 -12.11
CA HIS A 232 11.99 -7.40 -12.58
C HIS A 232 10.63 -7.82 -12.01
N ASN A 233 10.61 -8.27 -10.74
CA ASN A 233 9.36 -8.61 -10.08
C ASN A 233 8.42 -7.39 -10.08
N GLY A 234 7.13 -7.61 -10.31
CA GLY A 234 6.14 -6.53 -10.37
C GLY A 234 5.52 -6.19 -9.02
N LEU A 235 5.58 -7.12 -8.05
CA LEU A 235 4.96 -7.01 -6.74
C LEU A 235 5.80 -7.76 -5.69
N ILE A 236 6.00 -7.13 -4.52
CA ILE A 236 6.43 -7.85 -3.31
C ILE A 236 5.19 -8.07 -2.43
N VAL A 237 5.05 -9.29 -1.88
CA VAL A 237 4.03 -9.65 -0.90
C VAL A 237 4.71 -9.97 0.41
N MET A 238 4.40 -9.26 1.49
CA MET A 238 5.02 -9.49 2.79
C MET A 238 4.14 -9.13 3.98
N GLY A 239 4.33 -9.85 5.08
CA GLY A 239 3.79 -9.45 6.38
C GLY A 239 4.49 -8.19 6.90
N ALA A 240 3.77 -7.38 7.62
CA ALA A 240 4.30 -6.20 8.28
C ALA A 240 4.30 -6.41 9.81
N TYR A 241 5.41 -6.05 10.48
CA TYR A 241 5.51 -5.95 11.95
C TYR A 241 5.30 -7.27 12.73
N THR A 242 6.05 -8.31 12.40
CA THR A 242 5.95 -9.66 12.99
C THR A 242 6.28 -9.75 14.48
N HIS A 243 6.98 -8.80 15.07
CA HIS A 243 7.45 -8.84 16.47
C HIS A 243 6.79 -7.77 17.33
N GLY A 244 5.83 -8.21 18.08
CA GLY A 244 5.27 -7.89 19.40
C GLY A 244 5.20 -6.47 19.97
N HIS A 245 4.02 -6.13 20.37
CA HIS A 245 3.57 -5.44 21.62
C HIS A 245 3.97 -4.00 21.95
N TYR A 246 4.83 -3.29 21.20
CA TYR A 246 5.09 -1.90 21.56
C TYR A 246 4.95 -0.97 20.34
N ARG A 247 3.81 -0.29 20.25
CA ARG A 247 3.43 0.74 19.26
C ARG A 247 4.43 1.92 19.15
N GLN A 248 5.47 1.97 19.97
CA GLN A 248 6.29 3.17 20.05
C GLN A 248 7.75 3.05 19.57
N PHE A 249 8.35 1.83 19.36
CA PHE A 249 9.80 1.82 19.16
C PHE A 249 10.46 0.78 18.24
N LEU A 250 9.76 -0.18 17.63
CA LEU A 250 10.48 -1.19 16.83
C LEU A 250 9.78 -1.53 15.51
N PHE A 251 10.02 -0.73 14.50
CA PHE A 251 9.92 -1.19 13.12
C PHE A 251 10.87 -2.39 12.95
N GLY A 252 10.37 -3.58 12.64
CA GLY A 252 11.23 -4.69 12.24
C GLY A 252 12.15 -4.19 11.12
N GLY A 253 13.46 -4.39 11.25
CA GLY A 253 14.45 -3.80 10.35
C GLY A 253 14.16 -4.06 8.86
N ILE A 254 13.60 -5.24 8.53
CA ILE A 254 13.23 -5.62 7.16
C ILE A 254 12.04 -4.79 6.65
N THR A 255 10.93 -4.73 7.41
CA THR A 255 9.72 -3.99 7.00
C THR A 255 10.04 -2.51 6.78
N ARG A 256 10.77 -1.90 7.70
CA ARG A 256 11.17 -0.50 7.58
C ARG A 256 12.05 -0.27 6.36
N HIS A 257 13.06 -1.13 6.16
CA HIS A 257 13.96 -1.03 5.01
C HIS A 257 13.18 -1.11 3.68
N VAL A 258 12.24 -2.06 3.58
CA VAL A 258 11.39 -2.19 2.39
C VAL A 258 10.49 -0.97 2.21
N MET A 259 9.86 -0.46 3.28
CA MET A 259 9.03 0.76 3.20
C MET A 259 9.80 1.99 2.75
N GLU A 260 11.09 2.10 3.10
CA GLU A 260 11.93 3.25 2.77
C GLU A 260 12.58 3.13 1.38
N HIS A 261 12.87 1.91 0.91
CA HIS A 261 13.75 1.70 -0.24
C HIS A 261 13.13 0.90 -1.40
N ALA A 262 11.92 0.38 -1.27
CA ALA A 262 11.28 -0.34 -2.37
C ALA A 262 11.11 0.54 -3.61
N THR A 263 11.40 -0.01 -4.77
CA THR A 263 11.24 0.61 -6.10
C THR A 263 10.07 0.04 -6.88
N ILE A 264 9.49 -1.05 -6.37
CA ILE A 264 8.29 -1.71 -6.91
C ILE A 264 7.18 -1.76 -5.87
N PRO A 265 5.90 -1.93 -6.26
CA PRO A 265 4.79 -2.03 -5.34
C PRO A 265 4.96 -3.13 -4.30
N VAL A 266 4.52 -2.86 -3.07
CA VAL A 266 4.58 -3.83 -1.96
C VAL A 266 3.21 -3.98 -1.32
N LEU A 267 2.68 -5.20 -1.32
CA LEU A 267 1.45 -5.56 -0.63
C LEU A 267 1.79 -6.02 0.79
N PHE A 268 1.30 -5.26 1.75
CA PHE A 268 1.46 -5.55 3.17
C PHE A 268 0.17 -6.06 3.80
N ALA A 269 0.30 -6.93 4.80
CA ALA A 269 -0.74 -7.23 5.77
C ALA A 269 -0.18 -7.31 7.19
N HIS A 270 -1.02 -6.94 8.18
CA HIS A 270 -0.69 -7.01 9.60
C HIS A 270 -1.71 -7.83 10.37
#